data_5a9b6a473531b7d6786be15a1237cd80
#
_entry.id   5a9b6a473531b7d6786be15a1237cd80
#
_cell.length_a   1.000
_cell.length_b   1.000
_cell.length_c   1.000
_cell.angle_alpha   90.00
_cell.angle_beta   90.00
_cell.angle_gamma   90.00
#
_symmetry.space_group_name_H-M   'P 1'
#
loop_
_entity.id
_entity.type
_entity.pdbx_description
1 polymer ?
#
loop_
_entity_poly.entity_id
_entity_poly.type
_entity_poly.pdbx_seq_one_letter_code
_entity_poly.pdbx_strand_id
1 'polypeptide(L)'
;MNNFYDDSEALIFPLSSAQRRLWTLAEINEADVSYNIPFALRCRGKFHYQALRQALADLQQRHEILRTSYGIIDDSPMQRIHPAEDDLALPLIRINEAQLEEKLAEDAAEPFNLQLAPVFRARVYQLNDNHHILSMVVHHIACDGWSVAILLRELSHFYNARIASLPATLAELPLQYADYAEWEEAEAKRTANQAGEAGTAHHLQPAVALPGCETDEAEQENACGIVQQRFDADFLQQLNGYARERHTTLFVTLLAGFMALLHRLTQADDVCIGFPVANRKRSELENIVGYFVNTLVIRDEISRDDTFDSLVRRCATSVLDALEHEEASYEKLLKQTPRENTNSVPFTAMFAFENISATEFAFTDLQIEPVDVYPAQAKFDLTLLLKQDGEALTATFEFRRERILPEVARAWMTCYQRLLEAEVLTPGQAIDRVKLADALITPPASPTKATDLCTQFESAAARYADRVAISYEGELLTYAALDSAANALAWRLR
;
A
#
# COMPACT_ATOMS: atom_id res chain seq x y z
N MET A 1 -5.95 -31.92 -10.51
CA MET A 1 -5.65 -30.98 -11.60
C MET A 1 -4.18 -31.13 -11.89
N ASN A 2 -3.80 -31.37 -13.13
CA ASN A 2 -2.44 -31.78 -13.49
C ASN A 2 -1.47 -30.61 -13.28
N ASN A 3 -0.37 -30.88 -12.56
CA ASN A 3 0.81 -30.02 -12.59
C ASN A 3 1.27 -29.90 -14.05
N PHE A 4 1.19 -28.70 -14.63
CA PHE A 4 1.59 -28.45 -16.02
C PHE A 4 3.11 -28.34 -16.20
N TYR A 5 3.89 -28.38 -15.11
CA TYR A 5 5.34 -28.29 -15.16
C TYR A 5 6.00 -29.60 -14.72
N ASP A 6 6.97 -30.06 -15.50
CA ASP A 6 7.89 -31.12 -15.10
C ASP A 6 8.88 -30.54 -14.07
N ASP A 7 8.72 -30.91 -12.81
CA ASP A 7 9.55 -30.44 -11.68
C ASP A 7 11.06 -30.76 -11.85
N SER A 8 11.43 -31.60 -12.81
CA SER A 8 12.82 -32.05 -13.04
C SER A 8 13.72 -30.98 -13.66
N GLU A 9 13.17 -29.92 -14.28
CA GLU A 9 13.93 -28.84 -14.94
C GLU A 9 13.87 -27.50 -14.22
N ALA A 10 13.17 -27.40 -13.10
CA ALA A 10 13.05 -26.17 -12.35
C ALA A 10 14.30 -25.86 -11.51
N LEU A 11 14.73 -24.60 -11.52
CA LEU A 11 15.82 -24.11 -10.67
C LEU A 11 15.27 -23.66 -9.32
N ILE A 12 15.95 -24.02 -8.23
CA ILE A 12 15.51 -23.77 -6.86
C ILE A 12 16.45 -22.80 -6.18
N PHE A 13 15.91 -21.73 -5.58
CA PHE A 13 16.64 -20.69 -4.86
C PHE A 13 15.96 -20.37 -3.52
N PRO A 14 16.68 -19.77 -2.56
CA PRO A 14 16.06 -19.26 -1.34
C PRO A 14 15.14 -18.07 -1.64
N LEU A 15 14.18 -17.82 -0.76
CA LEU A 15 13.42 -16.56 -0.78
C LEU A 15 14.28 -15.43 -0.20
N SER A 16 14.16 -14.22 -0.77
CA SER A 16 14.59 -13.01 -0.09
C SER A 16 13.82 -12.82 1.23
N SER A 17 14.34 -12.00 2.14
CA SER A 17 13.67 -11.67 3.40
C SER A 17 12.27 -11.06 3.13
N ALA A 18 12.19 -10.17 2.15
CA ALA A 18 10.94 -9.54 1.73
C ALA A 18 9.94 -10.55 1.14
N GLN A 19 10.38 -11.45 0.26
CA GLN A 19 9.54 -12.52 -0.29
C GLN A 19 9.06 -13.48 0.78
N ARG A 20 9.92 -13.89 1.72
CA ARG A 20 9.58 -14.79 2.83
C ARG A 20 8.42 -14.25 3.67
N ARG A 21 8.42 -12.92 3.91
CA ARG A 21 7.33 -12.25 4.61
C ARG A 21 6.01 -12.36 3.83
N LEU A 22 6.00 -12.00 2.55
CA LEU A 22 4.78 -12.06 1.74
C LEU A 22 4.27 -13.48 1.57
N TRP A 23 5.17 -14.44 1.39
CA TRP A 23 4.84 -15.84 1.35
C TRP A 23 4.18 -16.31 2.66
N THR A 24 4.75 -15.93 3.82
CA THR A 24 4.17 -16.28 5.13
C THR A 24 2.77 -15.69 5.31
N LEU A 25 2.54 -14.46 4.86
CA LEU A 25 1.20 -13.83 4.93
C LEU A 25 0.21 -14.56 4.03
N ALA A 26 0.61 -14.95 2.82
CA ALA A 26 -0.22 -15.72 1.91
C ALA A 26 -0.59 -17.12 2.45
N GLU A 27 0.33 -17.79 3.17
CA GLU A 27 0.04 -19.08 3.82
C GLU A 27 -0.96 -18.93 5.00
N ILE A 28 -1.01 -17.76 5.64
CA ILE A 28 -1.99 -17.48 6.71
C ILE A 28 -3.38 -17.21 6.13
N ASN A 29 -3.47 -16.53 5.00
CA ASN A 29 -4.72 -16.20 4.33
C ASN A 29 -4.56 -16.29 2.80
N GLU A 30 -4.91 -17.46 2.24
CA GLU A 30 -4.84 -17.72 0.79
C GLU A 30 -5.80 -16.83 -0.04
N ALA A 31 -6.81 -16.25 0.59
CA ALA A 31 -7.77 -15.35 -0.07
C ALA A 31 -7.36 -13.87 -0.02
N ASP A 32 -6.21 -13.55 0.59
CA ASP A 32 -5.71 -12.18 0.67
C ASP A 32 -5.25 -11.69 -0.70
N VAL A 33 -5.93 -10.68 -1.23
CA VAL A 33 -5.62 -10.03 -2.50
C VAL A 33 -5.02 -8.63 -2.31
N SER A 34 -4.73 -8.23 -1.08
CA SER A 34 -4.15 -6.92 -0.77
C SER A 34 -2.75 -6.73 -1.38
N TYR A 35 -2.08 -7.84 -1.71
CA TYR A 35 -0.78 -7.85 -2.39
C TYR A 35 -0.86 -8.03 -3.90
N ASN A 36 -2.04 -8.00 -4.50
CA ASN A 36 -2.19 -7.87 -5.95
C ASN A 36 -1.87 -6.44 -6.36
N ILE A 37 -1.04 -6.28 -7.41
CA ILE A 37 -0.73 -4.99 -8.04
C ILE A 37 -1.46 -4.98 -9.38
N PRO A 38 -2.66 -4.40 -9.46
CA PRO A 38 -3.36 -4.23 -10.71
C PRO A 38 -2.86 -2.96 -11.42
N PHE A 39 -2.73 -3.03 -12.74
CA PHE A 39 -2.49 -1.87 -13.60
C PHE A 39 -3.08 -2.11 -14.98
N ALA A 40 -3.57 -1.06 -15.62
CA ALA A 40 -4.21 -1.20 -16.91
C ALA A 40 -3.83 -0.05 -17.86
N LEU A 41 -3.83 -0.38 -19.17
CA LEU A 41 -3.54 0.55 -20.25
C LEU A 41 -4.72 0.58 -21.22
N ARG A 42 -5.22 1.77 -21.50
CA ARG A 42 -6.16 2.03 -22.57
C ARG A 42 -5.40 2.20 -23.88
N CYS A 43 -5.68 1.34 -24.85
CA CYS A 43 -5.00 1.26 -26.13
C CYS A 43 -5.96 1.68 -27.25
N ARG A 44 -5.73 2.84 -27.85
CA ARG A 44 -6.52 3.33 -29.00
C ARG A 44 -5.70 3.29 -30.25
N GLY A 45 -6.21 2.67 -31.31
CA GLY A 45 -5.53 2.54 -32.58
C GLY A 45 -5.51 1.12 -33.11
N LYS A 46 -4.57 0.80 -33.98
CA LYS A 46 -4.44 -0.53 -34.57
C LYS A 46 -3.76 -1.48 -33.61
N PHE A 47 -4.56 -2.30 -32.94
CA PHE A 47 -4.09 -3.24 -31.93
C PHE A 47 -3.58 -4.54 -32.56
N HIS A 48 -2.31 -4.85 -32.37
CA HIS A 48 -1.67 -6.06 -32.88
C HIS A 48 -1.62 -7.15 -31.82
N TYR A 49 -2.74 -7.86 -31.65
CA TYR A 49 -2.91 -8.87 -30.60
C TYR A 49 -1.78 -9.91 -30.54
N GLN A 50 -1.36 -10.48 -31.69
CA GLN A 50 -0.31 -11.50 -31.72
C GLN A 50 1.06 -10.93 -31.31
N ALA A 51 1.35 -9.68 -31.70
CA ALA A 51 2.58 -9.01 -31.28
C ALA A 51 2.60 -8.79 -29.75
N LEU A 52 1.46 -8.43 -29.16
CA LEU A 52 1.35 -8.27 -27.71
C LEU A 52 1.53 -9.61 -26.99
N ARG A 53 0.88 -10.66 -27.46
CA ARG A 53 0.99 -12.00 -26.86
C ARG A 53 2.43 -12.50 -26.86
N GLN A 54 3.14 -12.34 -27.98
CA GLN A 54 4.56 -12.69 -28.09
C GLN A 54 5.45 -11.80 -27.23
N ALA A 55 5.16 -10.50 -27.16
CA ALA A 55 5.90 -9.57 -26.30
C ALA A 55 5.78 -9.90 -24.80
N LEU A 56 4.61 -10.37 -24.37
CA LEU A 56 4.41 -10.85 -22.98
C LEU A 56 5.20 -12.15 -22.72
N ALA A 57 5.29 -13.07 -23.70
CA ALA A 57 6.12 -14.26 -23.58
C ALA A 57 7.62 -13.89 -23.53
N ASP A 58 8.08 -12.95 -24.37
CA ASP A 58 9.45 -12.42 -24.33
C ASP A 58 9.78 -11.80 -22.96
N LEU A 59 8.82 -11.06 -22.38
CA LEU A 59 8.96 -10.46 -21.06
C LEU A 59 9.10 -11.52 -19.95
N GLN A 60 8.27 -12.58 -19.99
CA GLN A 60 8.35 -13.70 -19.06
C GLN A 60 9.64 -14.52 -19.25
N GLN A 61 10.10 -14.69 -20.47
CA GLN A 61 11.39 -15.32 -20.76
C GLN A 61 12.55 -14.53 -20.16
N ARG A 62 12.52 -13.21 -20.28
CA ARG A 62 13.57 -12.31 -19.80
C ARG A 62 13.63 -12.21 -18.27
N HIS A 63 12.47 -12.13 -17.61
CA HIS A 63 12.37 -11.97 -16.16
C HIS A 63 11.89 -13.27 -15.51
N GLU A 64 12.82 -14.03 -14.98
CA GLU A 64 12.56 -15.36 -14.39
C GLU A 64 11.53 -15.31 -13.27
N ILE A 65 11.49 -14.22 -12.52
CA ILE A 65 10.56 -14.03 -11.40
C ILE A 65 9.08 -14.09 -11.85
N LEU A 66 8.76 -13.73 -13.10
CA LEU A 66 7.39 -13.80 -13.63
C LEU A 66 6.90 -15.24 -13.87
N ARG A 67 7.83 -16.22 -13.93
CA ARG A 67 7.56 -17.65 -14.10
C ARG A 67 8.00 -18.46 -12.88
N THR A 68 8.03 -17.83 -11.72
CA THR A 68 8.46 -18.41 -10.45
C THR A 68 7.26 -18.77 -9.58
N SER A 69 7.29 -19.93 -8.94
CA SER A 69 6.37 -20.34 -7.88
C SER A 69 7.09 -20.41 -6.53
N TYR A 70 6.34 -20.44 -5.44
CA TYR A 70 6.86 -20.36 -4.07
C TYR A 70 6.23 -21.46 -3.23
N GLY A 71 7.04 -22.15 -2.45
CA GLY A 71 6.55 -23.24 -1.61
C GLY A 71 7.61 -23.83 -0.69
N ILE A 72 7.25 -24.84 0.07
CA ILE A 72 8.17 -25.55 0.96
C ILE A 72 8.97 -26.60 0.18
N ILE A 73 10.28 -26.56 0.29
CA ILE A 73 11.20 -27.59 -0.22
C ILE A 73 12.21 -27.87 0.90
N ASP A 74 12.38 -29.12 1.27
CA ASP A 74 13.28 -29.56 2.38
C ASP A 74 13.05 -28.73 3.67
N ASP A 75 11.78 -28.62 4.08
CA ASP A 75 11.32 -27.88 5.26
C ASP A 75 11.63 -26.37 5.26
N SER A 76 12.01 -25.82 4.12
CA SER A 76 12.31 -24.39 3.96
C SER A 76 11.48 -23.74 2.86
N PRO A 77 11.05 -22.49 3.05
CA PRO A 77 10.37 -21.75 1.98
C PRO A 77 11.37 -21.37 0.89
N MET A 78 11.12 -21.82 -0.33
CA MET A 78 11.96 -21.66 -1.50
C MET A 78 11.18 -21.12 -2.68
N GLN A 79 11.87 -20.49 -3.63
CA GLN A 79 11.35 -20.12 -4.93
C GLN A 79 11.79 -21.13 -6.00
N ARG A 80 10.88 -21.46 -6.90
CA ARG A 80 11.08 -22.42 -7.98
C ARG A 80 10.85 -21.73 -9.30
N ILE A 81 11.92 -21.60 -10.10
CA ILE A 81 11.89 -20.97 -11.42
C ILE A 81 11.57 -22.06 -12.45
N HIS A 82 10.45 -21.90 -13.14
CA HIS A 82 10.01 -22.84 -14.18
C HIS A 82 10.61 -22.48 -15.54
N PRO A 83 10.69 -23.43 -16.47
CA PRO A 83 11.04 -23.14 -17.87
C PRO A 83 10.13 -22.08 -18.46
N ALA A 84 10.66 -21.27 -19.39
CA ALA A 84 9.86 -20.30 -20.12
C ALA A 84 8.89 -21.00 -21.08
N GLU A 85 7.67 -20.46 -21.17
CA GLU A 85 6.69 -20.90 -22.17
C GLU A 85 6.78 -20.03 -23.41
N ASP A 86 6.78 -20.66 -24.59
CA ASP A 86 6.79 -19.95 -25.87
C ASP A 86 5.44 -19.25 -26.17
N ASP A 87 4.38 -19.65 -25.48
CA ASP A 87 3.02 -19.20 -25.74
C ASP A 87 2.26 -18.89 -24.44
N LEU A 88 2.12 -17.61 -24.15
CA LEU A 88 1.38 -17.15 -22.98
C LEU A 88 -0.13 -17.05 -23.28
N ALA A 89 -0.97 -17.57 -22.38
CA ALA A 89 -2.41 -17.39 -22.47
C ALA A 89 -2.77 -15.90 -22.28
N LEU A 90 -3.32 -15.27 -23.32
CA LEU A 90 -3.80 -13.89 -23.29
C LEU A 90 -5.28 -13.84 -23.68
N PRO A 91 -6.23 -13.94 -22.74
CA PRO A 91 -7.65 -13.89 -23.05
C PRO A 91 -8.05 -12.56 -23.72
N LEU A 92 -8.80 -12.62 -24.81
CA LEU A 92 -9.43 -11.48 -25.48
C LEU A 92 -10.93 -11.52 -25.23
N ILE A 93 -11.46 -10.58 -24.46
CA ILE A 93 -12.82 -10.56 -23.97
C ILE A 93 -13.52 -9.30 -24.48
N ARG A 94 -14.68 -9.49 -25.15
CA ARG A 94 -15.51 -8.35 -25.58
C ARG A 94 -16.38 -7.85 -24.43
N ILE A 95 -16.30 -6.55 -24.16
CA ILE A 95 -17.11 -5.86 -23.16
C ILE A 95 -17.57 -4.51 -23.69
N ASN A 96 -18.48 -3.85 -22.99
CA ASN A 96 -18.79 -2.45 -23.19
C ASN A 96 -18.12 -1.56 -22.13
N GLU A 97 -18.09 -0.24 -22.35
CA GLU A 97 -17.43 0.73 -21.44
C GLU A 97 -18.02 0.67 -20.02
N ALA A 98 -19.33 0.44 -19.87
CA ALA A 98 -19.98 0.37 -18.55
C ALA A 98 -19.56 -0.86 -17.71
N GLN A 99 -19.03 -1.89 -18.35
CA GLN A 99 -18.54 -3.10 -17.67
C GLN A 99 -17.06 -3.02 -17.30
N LEU A 100 -16.34 -1.99 -17.78
CA LEU A 100 -14.89 -1.93 -17.65
C LEU A 100 -14.44 -1.88 -16.19
N GLU A 101 -15.02 -0.99 -15.40
CA GLU A 101 -14.68 -0.83 -13.98
C GLU A 101 -14.89 -2.14 -13.20
N GLU A 102 -16.05 -2.80 -13.40
CA GLU A 102 -16.37 -4.08 -12.79
C GLU A 102 -15.34 -5.17 -13.17
N LYS A 103 -14.98 -5.25 -14.45
CA LYS A 103 -14.02 -6.27 -14.93
C LYS A 103 -12.59 -6.03 -14.42
N LEU A 104 -12.15 -4.79 -14.32
CA LEU A 104 -10.86 -4.45 -13.73
C LEU A 104 -10.84 -4.73 -12.22
N ALA A 105 -11.95 -4.48 -11.52
CA ALA A 105 -12.09 -4.84 -10.11
C ALA A 105 -12.10 -6.36 -9.88
N GLU A 106 -12.77 -7.14 -10.75
CA GLU A 106 -12.72 -8.61 -10.73
C GLU A 106 -11.28 -9.12 -10.93
N ASP A 107 -10.53 -8.55 -11.89
CA ASP A 107 -9.13 -8.91 -12.14
C ASP A 107 -8.25 -8.65 -10.91
N ALA A 108 -8.43 -7.50 -10.27
CA ALA A 108 -7.69 -7.12 -9.07
C ALA A 108 -8.03 -8.00 -7.86
N ALA A 109 -9.27 -8.47 -7.77
CA ALA A 109 -9.78 -9.29 -6.68
C ALA A 109 -9.54 -10.81 -6.85
N GLU A 110 -9.03 -11.26 -7.99
CA GLU A 110 -8.74 -12.69 -8.21
C GLU A 110 -7.44 -13.08 -7.47
N PRO A 111 -7.47 -14.03 -6.52
CA PRO A 111 -6.29 -14.42 -5.76
C PRO A 111 -5.27 -15.16 -6.62
N PHE A 112 -3.99 -15.08 -6.22
CA PHE A 112 -2.93 -15.91 -6.75
C PHE A 112 -2.70 -17.11 -5.82
N ASN A 113 -2.55 -18.29 -6.41
CA ASN A 113 -1.95 -19.42 -5.71
C ASN A 113 -0.44 -19.36 -5.92
N LEU A 114 0.32 -18.97 -4.90
CA LEU A 114 1.76 -18.79 -5.00
C LEU A 114 2.52 -20.12 -5.25
N GLN A 115 1.92 -21.27 -4.98
CA GLN A 115 2.51 -22.57 -5.29
C GLN A 115 2.47 -22.90 -6.78
N LEU A 116 1.74 -22.11 -7.57
CA LEU A 116 1.60 -22.26 -9.01
C LEU A 116 2.17 -21.04 -9.73
N ALA A 117 2.99 -21.26 -10.76
CA ALA A 117 3.37 -20.20 -11.69
C ALA A 117 2.31 -20.11 -12.82
N PRO A 118 2.19 -18.93 -13.45
CA PRO A 118 2.84 -17.65 -13.18
C PRO A 118 2.13 -16.86 -12.07
N VAL A 119 2.88 -16.01 -11.36
CA VAL A 119 2.34 -15.01 -10.42
C VAL A 119 2.02 -13.67 -11.11
N PHE A 120 1.69 -13.77 -12.37
CA PHE A 120 1.38 -12.68 -13.29
C PHE A 120 0.23 -13.08 -14.20
N ARG A 121 -0.74 -12.19 -14.40
CA ARG A 121 -1.89 -12.37 -15.30
C ARG A 121 -2.03 -11.18 -16.22
N ALA A 122 -2.42 -11.43 -17.46
CA ALA A 122 -2.78 -10.40 -18.43
C ALA A 122 -4.08 -10.77 -19.15
N ARG A 123 -4.94 -9.77 -19.39
CA ARG A 123 -6.18 -9.88 -20.16
C ARG A 123 -6.33 -8.69 -21.09
N VAL A 124 -6.96 -8.90 -22.23
CA VAL A 124 -7.32 -7.83 -23.15
C VAL A 124 -8.83 -7.72 -23.21
N TYR A 125 -9.36 -6.56 -22.84
CA TYR A 125 -10.76 -6.23 -23.01
C TYR A 125 -10.94 -5.42 -24.30
N GLN A 126 -11.74 -5.94 -25.24
CA GLN A 126 -12.06 -5.27 -26.48
C GLN A 126 -13.36 -4.50 -26.36
N LEU A 127 -13.29 -3.18 -26.45
CA LEU A 127 -14.46 -2.29 -26.47
C LEU A 127 -15.01 -2.10 -27.90
N ASN A 128 -14.11 -2.01 -28.87
CA ASN A 128 -14.38 -2.04 -30.30
C ASN A 128 -13.07 -2.37 -31.07
N ASP A 129 -13.13 -2.33 -32.40
CA ASP A 129 -11.98 -2.76 -33.25
C ASP A 129 -10.70 -1.91 -33.04
N ASN A 130 -10.85 -0.65 -32.61
CA ASN A 130 -9.72 0.28 -32.39
C ASN A 130 -9.58 0.72 -30.93
N HIS A 131 -10.24 0.06 -30.01
CA HIS A 131 -10.24 0.44 -28.61
C HIS A 131 -10.19 -0.81 -27.71
N HIS A 132 -9.06 -0.99 -27.06
CA HIS A 132 -8.78 -2.12 -26.18
C HIS A 132 -8.27 -1.64 -24.84
N ILE A 133 -8.41 -2.48 -23.83
CA ILE A 133 -7.79 -2.27 -22.52
C ILE A 133 -6.90 -3.49 -22.27
N LEU A 134 -5.63 -3.24 -21.99
CA LEU A 134 -4.72 -4.25 -21.46
C LEU A 134 -4.75 -4.18 -19.94
N SER A 135 -5.34 -5.19 -19.31
CA SER A 135 -5.36 -5.38 -17.87
C SER A 135 -4.25 -6.32 -17.47
N MET A 136 -3.44 -5.94 -16.50
CA MET A 136 -2.37 -6.75 -15.95
C MET A 136 -2.42 -6.75 -14.43
N VAL A 137 -2.20 -7.91 -13.81
CA VAL A 137 -2.10 -8.06 -12.36
C VAL A 137 -0.88 -8.90 -12.03
N VAL A 138 -0.04 -8.41 -11.15
CA VAL A 138 1.14 -9.13 -10.65
C VAL A 138 1.04 -9.25 -9.14
N HIS A 139 1.39 -10.40 -8.58
CA HIS A 139 1.51 -10.49 -7.14
C HIS A 139 2.76 -9.75 -6.64
N HIS A 140 2.65 -9.03 -5.55
CA HIS A 140 3.73 -8.18 -5.00
C HIS A 140 5.01 -8.96 -4.68
N ILE A 141 4.92 -10.28 -4.43
CA ILE A 141 6.09 -11.15 -4.21
C ILE A 141 7.06 -11.16 -5.39
N ALA A 142 6.57 -10.84 -6.59
CA ALA A 142 7.36 -10.80 -7.83
C ALA A 142 7.57 -9.39 -8.39
N CYS A 143 6.95 -8.37 -7.80
CA CYS A 143 6.95 -7.03 -8.40
C CYS A 143 6.78 -5.94 -7.33
N ASP A 144 7.39 -4.79 -7.57
CA ASP A 144 7.13 -3.54 -6.86
C ASP A 144 6.78 -2.42 -7.84
N GLY A 145 6.47 -1.22 -7.35
CA GLY A 145 6.10 -0.09 -8.21
C GLY A 145 7.20 0.29 -9.22
N TRP A 146 8.47 0.21 -8.83
CA TRP A 146 9.61 0.42 -9.74
C TRP A 146 9.64 -0.63 -10.85
N SER A 147 9.38 -1.89 -10.50
CA SER A 147 9.34 -3.01 -11.44
C SER A 147 8.21 -2.88 -12.45
N VAL A 148 7.05 -2.31 -12.09
CA VAL A 148 5.95 -2.03 -13.04
C VAL A 148 6.44 -1.13 -14.18
N ALA A 149 7.21 -0.08 -13.89
CA ALA A 149 7.76 0.80 -14.92
C ALA A 149 8.74 0.06 -15.85
N ILE A 150 9.57 -0.84 -15.32
CA ILE A 150 10.44 -1.71 -16.12
C ILE A 150 9.60 -2.60 -17.05
N LEU A 151 8.59 -3.28 -16.50
CA LEU A 151 7.71 -4.17 -17.26
C LEU A 151 7.02 -3.44 -18.41
N LEU A 152 6.47 -2.25 -18.19
CA LEU A 152 5.79 -1.47 -19.22
C LEU A 152 6.76 -0.98 -20.31
N ARG A 153 7.93 -0.50 -19.93
CA ARG A 153 8.97 -0.05 -20.85
C ARG A 153 9.45 -1.21 -21.74
N GLU A 154 9.76 -2.36 -21.16
CA GLU A 154 10.26 -3.51 -21.89
C GLU A 154 9.16 -4.19 -22.72
N LEU A 155 7.92 -4.25 -22.22
CA LEU A 155 6.77 -4.72 -22.99
C LEU A 155 6.57 -3.89 -24.26
N SER A 156 6.65 -2.57 -24.15
CA SER A 156 6.53 -1.69 -25.32
C SER A 156 7.66 -1.93 -26.34
N HIS A 157 8.88 -2.16 -25.83
CA HIS A 157 10.02 -2.47 -26.71
C HIS A 157 9.83 -3.80 -27.46
N PHE A 158 9.44 -4.87 -26.76
CA PHE A 158 9.16 -6.17 -27.36
C PHE A 158 8.00 -6.10 -28.36
N TYR A 159 6.91 -5.44 -28.01
CA TYR A 159 5.76 -5.24 -28.88
C TYR A 159 6.16 -4.54 -30.19
N ASN A 160 6.91 -3.46 -30.11
CA ASN A 160 7.36 -2.70 -31.25
C ASN A 160 8.32 -3.53 -32.15
N ALA A 161 9.23 -4.28 -31.55
CA ALA A 161 10.15 -5.17 -32.28
C ALA A 161 9.38 -6.27 -33.05
N ARG A 162 8.33 -6.85 -32.41
CA ARG A 162 7.48 -7.87 -33.05
C ARG A 162 6.70 -7.30 -34.24
N ILE A 163 6.16 -6.07 -34.13
CA ILE A 163 5.49 -5.41 -35.27
C ILE A 163 6.48 -5.15 -36.43
N ALA A 164 7.66 -4.66 -36.09
CA ALA A 164 8.69 -4.39 -37.07
C ALA A 164 9.35 -5.66 -37.66
N SER A 165 9.04 -6.84 -37.11
CA SER A 165 9.72 -8.11 -37.47
C SER A 165 11.25 -8.02 -37.29
N LEU A 166 11.67 -7.28 -36.24
CA LEU A 166 13.08 -7.09 -35.90
C LEU A 166 13.38 -7.83 -34.56
N PRO A 167 14.63 -8.25 -34.33
CA PRO A 167 15.02 -8.76 -33.04
C PRO A 167 14.92 -7.64 -31.98
N ALA A 168 14.40 -7.95 -30.81
CA ALA A 168 14.44 -7.04 -29.68
C ALA A 168 15.89 -6.93 -29.17
N THR A 169 16.39 -5.70 -29.06
CA THR A 169 17.79 -5.42 -28.66
C THR A 169 17.84 -4.78 -27.29
N LEU A 170 17.35 -5.47 -26.26
CA LEU A 170 17.58 -5.08 -24.87
C LEU A 170 18.91 -5.64 -24.39
N ALA A 171 19.64 -4.87 -23.59
CA ALA A 171 20.86 -5.36 -22.95
C ALA A 171 20.53 -6.59 -22.08
N GLU A 172 21.46 -7.55 -22.02
CA GLU A 172 21.32 -8.69 -21.10
C GLU A 172 21.25 -8.20 -19.66
N LEU A 173 20.41 -8.86 -18.85
CA LEU A 173 20.36 -8.59 -17.42
C LEU A 173 21.61 -9.20 -16.76
N PRO A 174 22.36 -8.43 -15.96
CA PRO A 174 23.56 -8.94 -15.31
C PRO A 174 23.23 -9.98 -14.23
N LEU A 175 22.01 -9.91 -13.68
CA LEU A 175 21.50 -10.75 -12.61
C LEU A 175 19.99 -10.97 -12.78
N GLN A 176 19.48 -12.03 -12.15
CA GLN A 176 18.05 -12.23 -11.94
C GLN A 176 17.71 -11.97 -10.45
N TYR A 177 16.41 -11.87 -10.13
CA TYR A 177 16.02 -11.65 -8.72
C TYR A 177 16.43 -12.79 -7.79
N ALA A 178 16.48 -14.01 -8.28
CA ALA A 178 16.93 -15.18 -7.53
C ALA A 178 18.40 -15.06 -7.07
N ASP A 179 19.27 -14.50 -7.92
CA ASP A 179 20.68 -14.23 -7.58
C ASP A 179 20.77 -13.20 -6.44
N TYR A 180 19.90 -12.18 -6.47
CA TYR A 180 19.81 -11.21 -5.37
C TYR A 180 19.36 -11.87 -4.08
N ALA A 181 18.36 -12.75 -4.12
CA ALA A 181 17.84 -13.43 -2.94
C ALA A 181 18.91 -14.35 -2.30
N GLU A 182 19.68 -15.06 -3.13
CA GLU A 182 20.80 -15.89 -2.67
C GLU A 182 21.91 -15.03 -2.04
N TRP A 183 22.27 -13.92 -2.69
CA TRP A 183 23.24 -12.97 -2.15
C TRP A 183 22.78 -12.38 -0.80
N GLU A 184 21.52 -11.96 -0.68
CA GLU A 184 20.95 -11.41 0.56
C GLU A 184 20.99 -12.43 1.70
N GLU A 185 20.64 -13.69 1.43
CA GLU A 185 20.72 -14.76 2.43
C GLU A 185 22.15 -15.03 2.90
N ALA A 186 23.11 -15.07 1.97
CA ALA A 186 24.53 -15.26 2.28
C ALA A 186 25.07 -14.10 3.13
N GLU A 187 24.70 -12.87 2.80
CA GLU A 187 25.09 -11.67 3.54
C GLU A 187 24.48 -11.65 4.95
N ALA A 188 23.20 -12.02 5.07
CA ALA A 188 22.54 -12.14 6.37
C ALA A 188 23.22 -13.17 7.29
N LYS A 189 23.63 -14.33 6.74
CA LYS A 189 24.40 -15.35 7.49
C LYS A 189 25.78 -14.83 7.92
N ARG A 190 26.45 -14.05 7.06
CA ARG A 190 27.76 -13.45 7.35
C ARG A 190 27.68 -12.41 8.47
N THR A 191 26.68 -11.53 8.41
CA THR A 191 26.49 -10.46 9.40
C THR A 191 25.98 -10.98 10.73
N ALA A 192 25.14 -12.01 10.75
CA ALA A 192 24.68 -12.67 11.99
C ALA A 192 25.85 -13.22 12.83
N ASN A 193 26.92 -13.70 12.17
CA ASN A 193 28.12 -14.18 12.83
C ASN A 193 29.04 -13.05 13.37
N GLN A 194 28.82 -11.80 12.95
CA GLN A 194 29.64 -10.64 13.35
C GLN A 194 28.91 -9.69 14.32
N ALA A 195 27.60 -9.73 14.39
CA ALA A 195 26.80 -8.86 15.23
C ALA A 195 26.73 -9.39 16.67
N GLY A 196 27.65 -8.92 17.51
CA GLY A 196 27.31 -8.67 18.89
C GLY A 196 26.24 -7.59 18.95
N GLU A 197 25.26 -7.78 19.80
CA GLU A 197 24.09 -6.92 20.08
C GLU A 197 24.36 -5.41 19.96
N ALA A 198 24.18 -4.83 18.79
CA ALA A 198 24.22 -3.39 18.58
C ALA A 198 23.10 -2.99 17.63
N GLY A 199 21.95 -2.78 18.19
CA GLY A 199 20.83 -2.10 17.56
C GLY A 199 20.07 -1.39 18.66
N THR A 200 20.08 -0.07 18.67
CA THR A 200 19.15 0.72 19.48
C THR A 200 17.74 0.35 19.06
N ALA A 201 17.17 -0.62 19.78
CA ALA A 201 15.76 -0.94 19.68
C ALA A 201 14.99 0.31 20.15
N HIS A 202 14.56 1.13 19.21
CA HIS A 202 13.46 2.02 19.52
C HIS A 202 12.28 1.11 19.85
N HIS A 203 11.89 1.06 21.13
CA HIS A 203 10.69 0.36 21.55
C HIS A 203 9.52 0.99 20.80
N LEU A 204 9.05 0.32 19.76
CA LEU A 204 7.87 0.74 19.03
C LEU A 204 6.67 0.55 20.00
N GLN A 205 6.13 1.66 20.45
CA GLN A 205 4.82 1.62 21.12
C GLN A 205 3.75 1.29 20.08
N PRO A 206 2.62 0.70 20.47
CA PRO A 206 1.51 0.45 19.56
C PRO A 206 1.13 1.74 18.82
N ALA A 207 0.86 1.64 17.54
CA ALA A 207 0.38 2.77 16.76
C ALA A 207 -0.94 3.32 17.36
N VAL A 208 -1.08 4.63 17.33
CA VAL A 208 -2.33 5.28 17.74
C VAL A 208 -3.41 4.92 16.73
N ALA A 209 -4.55 4.42 17.20
CA ALA A 209 -5.67 4.07 16.35
C ALA A 209 -6.25 5.33 15.70
N LEU A 210 -6.51 5.24 14.39
CA LEU A 210 -7.23 6.30 13.69
C LEU A 210 -8.67 6.36 14.19
N PRO A 211 -9.28 7.54 14.30
CA PRO A 211 -10.69 7.68 14.65
C PRO A 211 -11.51 7.07 13.51
N GLY A 212 -12.13 5.92 13.76
CA GLY A 212 -12.93 5.20 12.79
C GLY A 212 -14.34 4.95 13.31
N CYS A 213 -15.27 4.78 12.41
CA CYS A 213 -16.55 4.19 12.74
C CYS A 213 -16.40 2.68 12.54
N GLU A 214 -16.53 1.89 13.61
CA GLU A 214 -16.77 0.46 13.45
C GLU A 214 -18.12 0.34 12.71
N THR A 215 -18.07 -0.13 11.47
CA THR A 215 -19.30 -0.39 10.71
C THR A 215 -19.72 -1.82 10.98
N ASP A 216 -20.99 -2.01 11.38
CA ASP A 216 -21.59 -3.35 11.52
C ASP A 216 -21.81 -4.05 10.16
N GLU A 217 -21.57 -3.36 9.07
CA GLU A 217 -21.68 -3.90 7.72
C GLU A 217 -20.35 -4.50 7.29
N ALA A 218 -20.14 -5.75 7.64
CA ALA A 218 -19.06 -6.59 7.13
C ALA A 218 -19.32 -6.97 5.66
N GLU A 219 -19.29 -6.02 4.75
CA GLU A 219 -18.94 -6.28 3.36
C GLU A 219 -17.45 -6.61 3.35
N GLN A 220 -17.05 -7.70 2.77
CA GLN A 220 -15.69 -8.21 2.61
C GLN A 220 -14.61 -7.61 3.53
N GLU A 221 -14.01 -8.47 4.33
CA GLU A 221 -12.90 -8.11 5.22
C GLU A 221 -11.79 -7.36 4.45
N ASN A 222 -11.37 -6.19 4.97
CA ASN A 222 -10.35 -5.30 4.38
C ASN A 222 -10.72 -4.65 3.03
N ALA A 223 -11.99 -4.58 2.62
CA ALA A 223 -12.39 -3.93 1.36
C ALA A 223 -11.77 -2.52 1.24
N CYS A 224 -11.13 -2.24 0.08
CA CYS A 224 -10.47 -0.97 -0.16
C CYS A 224 -11.47 0.13 -0.51
N GLY A 225 -11.41 1.24 0.22
CA GLY A 225 -12.08 2.50 -0.14
C GLY A 225 -11.08 3.47 -0.78
N ILE A 226 -11.55 4.25 -1.76
CA ILE A 226 -10.72 5.20 -2.49
C ILE A 226 -11.34 6.59 -2.43
N VAL A 227 -10.52 7.57 -2.09
CA VAL A 227 -10.86 9.01 -2.21
C VAL A 227 -9.69 9.72 -2.89
N GLN A 228 -9.96 10.44 -3.96
CA GLN A 228 -8.95 11.17 -4.70
C GLN A 228 -9.19 12.67 -4.67
N GLN A 229 -8.07 13.42 -4.66
CA GLN A 229 -8.01 14.85 -4.84
C GLN A 229 -6.87 15.19 -5.79
N ARG A 230 -7.18 15.94 -6.84
CA ARG A 230 -6.18 16.49 -7.75
C ARG A 230 -5.84 17.91 -7.35
N PHE A 231 -4.56 18.20 -7.20
CA PHE A 231 -4.02 19.53 -7.02
C PHE A 231 -3.55 20.08 -8.36
N ASP A 232 -3.82 21.35 -8.59
CA ASP A 232 -3.43 22.02 -9.83
C ASP A 232 -1.92 22.37 -9.88
N ALA A 233 -1.48 22.80 -11.05
CA ALA A 233 -0.07 23.15 -11.29
C ALA A 233 0.40 24.31 -10.40
N ASP A 234 -0.46 25.30 -10.16
CA ASP A 234 -0.12 26.48 -9.36
C ASP A 234 0.16 26.09 -7.91
N PHE A 235 -0.67 25.22 -7.34
CA PHE A 235 -0.47 24.71 -5.98
C PHE A 235 0.79 23.82 -5.87
N LEU A 236 1.01 22.94 -6.84
CA LEU A 236 2.24 22.14 -6.89
C LEU A 236 3.49 23.03 -7.01
N GLN A 237 3.43 24.10 -7.79
CA GLN A 237 4.53 25.08 -7.87
C GLN A 237 4.78 25.77 -6.52
N GLN A 238 3.73 26.13 -5.79
CA GLN A 238 3.84 26.71 -4.44
C GLN A 238 4.50 25.75 -3.46
N LEU A 239 4.07 24.48 -3.43
CA LEU A 239 4.67 23.43 -2.60
C LEU A 239 6.15 23.21 -2.92
N ASN A 240 6.52 23.16 -4.20
CA ASN A 240 7.91 23.08 -4.65
C ASN A 240 8.72 24.32 -4.28
N GLY A 241 8.12 25.51 -4.32
CA GLY A 241 8.71 26.77 -3.89
C GLY A 241 9.03 26.75 -2.40
N TYR A 242 8.03 26.36 -1.59
CA TYR A 242 8.16 26.22 -0.15
C TYR A 242 9.27 25.21 0.24
N ALA A 243 9.30 24.04 -0.40
CA ALA A 243 10.34 23.03 -0.16
C ALA A 243 11.75 23.58 -0.47
N ARG A 244 11.93 24.26 -1.60
CA ARG A 244 13.23 24.86 -2.00
C ARG A 244 13.71 25.93 -1.05
N GLU A 245 12.83 26.83 -0.60
CA GLU A 245 13.17 27.88 0.37
C GLU A 245 13.66 27.32 1.70
N ARG A 246 13.22 26.11 2.06
CA ARG A 246 13.58 25.41 3.31
C ARG A 246 14.65 24.35 3.14
N HIS A 247 15.27 24.29 1.96
CA HIS A 247 16.30 23.30 1.63
C HIS A 247 15.84 21.85 1.89
N THR A 248 14.57 21.55 1.58
CA THR A 248 13.97 20.24 1.71
C THR A 248 13.38 19.76 0.38
N THR A 249 12.74 18.61 0.38
CA THR A 249 12.13 18.01 -0.80
C THR A 249 10.60 18.12 -0.75
N LEU A 250 9.95 18.01 -1.92
CA LEU A 250 8.50 17.91 -2.00
C LEU A 250 7.99 16.71 -1.20
N PHE A 251 8.71 15.58 -1.22
CA PHE A 251 8.40 14.39 -0.41
C PHE A 251 8.26 14.72 1.08
N VAL A 252 9.27 15.39 1.66
CA VAL A 252 9.27 15.76 3.09
C VAL A 252 8.15 16.75 3.40
N THR A 253 7.91 17.73 2.54
CA THR A 253 6.81 18.70 2.68
C THR A 253 5.45 17.99 2.75
N LEU A 254 5.17 17.12 1.79
CA LEU A 254 3.91 16.37 1.74
C LEU A 254 3.76 15.39 2.91
N LEU A 255 4.85 14.76 3.33
CA LEU A 255 4.86 13.86 4.49
C LEU A 255 4.61 14.63 5.80
N ALA A 256 5.22 15.80 5.98
CA ALA A 256 4.97 16.65 7.15
C ALA A 256 3.51 17.09 7.23
N GLY A 257 2.89 17.47 6.11
CA GLY A 257 1.45 17.74 6.03
C GLY A 257 0.59 16.54 6.43
N PHE A 258 1.00 15.31 6.05
CA PHE A 258 0.29 14.09 6.44
C PHE A 258 0.47 13.77 7.93
N MET A 259 1.66 13.97 8.49
CA MET A 259 1.91 13.86 9.92
C MET A 259 1.04 14.85 10.72
N ALA A 260 0.96 16.11 10.25
CA ALA A 260 0.08 17.11 10.83
C ALA A 260 -1.40 16.70 10.77
N LEU A 261 -1.84 16.09 9.67
CA LEU A 261 -3.20 15.55 9.57
C LEU A 261 -3.44 14.47 10.62
N LEU A 262 -2.57 13.47 10.73
CA LEU A 262 -2.72 12.38 11.69
C LEU A 262 -2.74 12.89 13.13
N HIS A 263 -1.85 13.82 13.50
CA HIS A 263 -1.86 14.50 14.80
C HIS A 263 -3.22 15.15 15.06
N ARG A 264 -3.74 15.91 14.10
CA ARG A 264 -5.04 16.61 14.24
C ARG A 264 -6.24 15.67 14.29
N LEU A 265 -6.19 14.52 13.63
CA LEU A 265 -7.26 13.51 13.66
C LEU A 265 -7.25 12.71 14.95
N THR A 266 -6.08 12.30 15.43
CA THR A 266 -5.96 11.40 16.58
C THR A 266 -5.82 12.15 17.90
N GLN A 267 -5.46 13.44 17.88
CA GLN A 267 -5.06 14.24 19.03
C GLN A 267 -3.88 13.64 19.79
N ALA A 268 -3.11 12.77 19.14
CA ALA A 268 -1.91 12.19 19.71
C ALA A 268 -0.70 13.06 19.38
N ASP A 269 0.15 13.27 20.36
CA ASP A 269 1.40 14.00 20.17
C ASP A 269 2.44 13.13 19.42
N ASP A 270 2.34 11.81 19.56
CA ASP A 270 3.25 10.83 18.99
C ASP A 270 2.67 10.25 17.67
N VAL A 271 3.27 10.57 16.55
CA VAL A 271 2.82 10.16 15.21
C VAL A 271 3.84 9.21 14.59
N CYS A 272 3.36 8.04 14.16
CA CYS A 272 4.16 6.99 13.53
C CYS A 272 3.62 6.66 12.14
N ILE A 273 4.47 6.74 11.11
CA ILE A 273 4.11 6.52 9.71
C ILE A 273 5.12 5.59 9.06
N GLY A 274 4.61 4.62 8.27
CA GLY A 274 5.43 3.84 7.35
C GLY A 274 5.57 4.53 6.00
N PHE A 275 6.71 4.38 5.33
CA PHE A 275 6.87 4.79 3.93
C PHE A 275 7.78 3.81 3.18
N PRO A 276 7.46 3.49 1.91
CA PRO A 276 8.24 2.57 1.11
C PRO A 276 9.49 3.26 0.53
N VAL A 277 10.59 2.51 0.45
CA VAL A 277 11.80 2.89 -0.27
C VAL A 277 12.17 1.81 -1.27
N ALA A 278 12.71 2.20 -2.42
CA ALA A 278 12.98 1.27 -3.52
C ALA A 278 14.08 0.23 -3.21
N ASN A 279 14.96 0.50 -2.24
CA ASN A 279 16.06 -0.39 -1.79
C ASN A 279 16.95 -0.94 -2.94
N ARG A 280 17.13 -0.17 -4.01
CA ARG A 280 17.97 -0.53 -5.16
C ARG A 280 19.31 0.21 -5.10
N LYS A 281 20.14 -0.13 -4.09
CA LYS A 281 21.41 0.56 -3.78
C LYS A 281 22.52 0.33 -4.82
N ARG A 282 22.36 -0.63 -5.71
CA ARG A 282 23.33 -0.98 -6.75
C ARG A 282 22.72 -0.76 -8.11
N SER A 283 23.49 -0.19 -9.02
CA SER A 283 23.05 0.06 -10.41
C SER A 283 22.62 -1.22 -11.14
N GLU A 284 23.21 -2.36 -10.78
CA GLU A 284 22.86 -3.66 -11.36
C GLU A 284 21.43 -4.08 -11.04
N LEU A 285 20.83 -3.56 -9.94
CA LEU A 285 19.46 -3.88 -9.53
C LEU A 285 18.41 -2.97 -10.20
N GLU A 286 18.81 -1.87 -10.81
CA GLU A 286 17.88 -0.86 -11.36
C GLU A 286 16.96 -1.43 -12.46
N ASN A 287 17.44 -2.41 -13.24
CA ASN A 287 16.69 -3.05 -14.32
C ASN A 287 16.16 -4.45 -13.99
N ILE A 288 16.28 -4.91 -12.76
CA ILE A 288 15.77 -6.20 -12.31
C ILE A 288 14.32 -6.06 -11.88
N VAL A 289 13.44 -6.89 -12.42
CA VAL A 289 12.05 -7.00 -11.91
C VAL A 289 12.05 -7.85 -10.64
N GLY A 290 11.41 -7.36 -9.58
CA GLY A 290 11.36 -8.06 -8.30
C GLY A 290 10.73 -7.24 -7.18
N TYR A 291 10.69 -7.81 -6.00
CA TYR A 291 10.18 -7.18 -4.79
C TYR A 291 11.36 -6.71 -3.91
N PHE A 292 11.85 -5.52 -4.18
CA PHE A 292 12.97 -4.90 -3.45
C PHE A 292 12.53 -3.93 -2.37
N VAL A 293 11.27 -3.48 -2.43
CA VAL A 293 10.75 -2.45 -1.52
C VAL A 293 10.98 -2.84 -0.06
N ASN A 294 11.63 -1.93 0.65
CA ASN A 294 11.69 -1.95 2.11
C ASN A 294 10.73 -0.89 2.66
N THR A 295 10.13 -1.15 3.81
CA THR A 295 9.28 -0.17 4.51
C THR A 295 10.08 0.41 5.66
N LEU A 296 10.30 1.72 5.60
CA LEU A 296 10.88 2.48 6.69
C LEU A 296 9.78 3.08 7.55
N VAL A 297 10.10 3.33 8.80
CA VAL A 297 9.17 3.91 9.78
C VAL A 297 9.81 5.16 10.34
N ILE A 298 9.04 6.25 10.32
CA ILE A 298 9.38 7.46 11.06
C ILE A 298 8.41 7.66 12.20
N ARG A 299 8.91 8.27 13.27
CA ARG A 299 8.14 8.59 14.46
C ARG A 299 8.60 9.91 15.01
N ASP A 300 7.70 10.86 15.13
CA ASP A 300 7.97 12.19 15.64
C ASP A 300 6.90 12.61 16.65
N GLU A 301 7.32 13.38 17.64
CA GLU A 301 6.41 14.04 18.59
C GLU A 301 6.01 15.41 18.02
N ILE A 302 4.70 15.66 17.93
CA ILE A 302 4.13 16.92 17.46
C ILE A 302 3.44 17.60 18.64
N SER A 303 3.96 18.73 19.08
CA SER A 303 3.36 19.52 20.15
C SER A 303 2.35 20.53 19.63
N ARG A 304 1.45 20.99 20.50
CA ARG A 304 0.39 21.96 20.15
C ARG A 304 0.92 23.30 19.64
N ASP A 305 2.15 23.67 20.02
CA ASP A 305 2.79 24.91 19.61
C ASP A 305 3.69 24.75 18.38
N ASP A 306 3.80 23.53 17.86
CA ASP A 306 4.60 23.28 16.66
C ASP A 306 4.02 23.99 15.44
N THR A 307 4.93 24.57 14.67
CA THR A 307 4.63 25.17 13.37
C THR A 307 5.02 24.21 12.25
N PHE A 308 4.51 24.45 11.04
CA PHE A 308 4.96 23.69 9.86
C PHE A 308 6.47 23.79 9.66
N ASP A 309 7.09 24.96 9.86
CA ASP A 309 8.54 25.11 9.74
C ASP A 309 9.33 24.24 10.74
N SER A 310 8.81 24.03 11.95
CA SER A 310 9.43 23.14 12.94
C SER A 310 9.23 21.67 12.57
N LEU A 311 8.03 21.30 12.15
CA LEU A 311 7.69 19.92 11.78
C LEU A 311 8.45 19.47 10.53
N VAL A 312 8.50 20.28 9.47
CA VAL A 312 9.23 19.97 8.23
C VAL A 312 10.71 19.72 8.49
N ARG A 313 11.35 20.53 9.34
CA ARG A 313 12.76 20.33 9.72
C ARG A 313 12.99 19.03 10.47
N ARG A 314 12.13 18.68 11.44
CA ARG A 314 12.23 17.39 12.16
C ARG A 314 11.97 16.24 11.20
N CYS A 315 10.89 16.29 10.43
CA CYS A 315 10.56 15.27 9.44
C CYS A 315 11.72 15.02 8.45
N ALA A 316 12.40 16.10 7.99
CA ALA A 316 13.58 15.95 7.13
C ALA A 316 14.70 15.16 7.83
N THR A 317 14.96 15.45 9.12
CA THR A 317 15.97 14.74 9.91
C THR A 317 15.56 13.28 10.09
N SER A 318 14.32 13.01 10.51
CA SER A 318 13.81 11.66 10.74
C SER A 318 13.83 10.80 9.47
N VAL A 319 13.52 11.40 8.30
CA VAL A 319 13.62 10.72 7.00
C VAL A 319 15.08 10.38 6.66
N LEU A 320 16.01 11.30 6.87
CA LEU A 320 17.44 11.03 6.63
C LEU A 320 17.97 9.94 7.57
N ASP A 321 17.66 10.03 8.86
CA ASP A 321 18.04 9.00 9.83
C ASP A 321 17.47 7.62 9.47
N ALA A 322 16.21 7.56 9.03
CA ALA A 322 15.60 6.31 8.59
C ALA A 322 16.28 5.74 7.33
N LEU A 323 16.68 6.59 6.38
CA LEU A 323 17.41 6.18 5.17
C LEU A 323 18.85 5.73 5.49
N GLU A 324 19.54 6.37 6.44
CA GLU A 324 20.88 5.93 6.88
C GLU A 324 20.82 4.57 7.57
N HIS A 325 19.71 4.25 8.24
CA HIS A 325 19.50 2.99 8.96
C HIS A 325 18.57 2.03 8.21
N GLU A 326 18.45 2.12 6.90
CA GLU A 326 17.55 1.33 6.04
C GLU A 326 17.72 -0.20 6.23
N GLU A 327 18.89 -0.66 6.72
CA GLU A 327 19.11 -2.06 7.07
C GLU A 327 18.34 -2.54 8.31
N ALA A 328 17.87 -1.62 9.14
CA ALA A 328 16.93 -1.90 10.21
C ALA A 328 15.51 -2.06 9.63
N SER A 329 15.31 -3.12 8.82
CA SER A 329 14.05 -3.38 8.17
C SER A 329 12.90 -3.46 9.17
N TYR A 330 11.70 -3.09 8.73
CA TYR A 330 10.44 -3.29 9.45
C TYR A 330 10.34 -4.69 10.11
N GLU A 331 10.91 -5.71 9.49
CA GLU A 331 10.97 -7.08 10.01
C GLU A 331 11.82 -7.22 11.27
N LYS A 332 12.94 -6.51 11.33
CA LYS A 332 13.79 -6.49 12.55
C LYS A 332 13.06 -5.77 13.68
N LEU A 333 12.35 -4.69 13.36
CA LEU A 333 11.52 -3.95 14.32
C LEU A 333 10.37 -4.81 14.87
N LEU A 334 9.67 -5.57 14.03
CA LEU A 334 8.63 -6.50 14.47
C LEU A 334 9.15 -7.62 15.38
N LYS A 335 10.34 -8.16 15.11
CA LYS A 335 10.96 -9.21 15.95
C LYS A 335 11.36 -8.69 17.33
N GLN A 336 11.62 -7.42 17.48
CA GLN A 336 12.01 -6.76 18.74
C GLN A 336 10.81 -6.27 19.57
N THR A 337 9.60 -6.24 18.98
CA THR A 337 8.38 -5.86 19.69
C THR A 337 7.94 -7.00 20.61
N PRO A 338 7.67 -6.75 21.92
CA PRO A 338 7.23 -7.78 22.85
C PRO A 338 5.97 -8.51 22.36
N ARG A 339 5.98 -9.84 22.44
CA ARG A 339 4.89 -10.72 21.94
C ARG A 339 3.54 -10.56 22.63
N GLU A 340 3.44 -9.78 23.69
CA GLU A 340 2.18 -9.51 24.39
C GLU A 340 1.16 -8.73 23.54
N ASN A 341 1.60 -8.14 22.41
CA ASN A 341 0.78 -7.39 21.46
C ASN A 341 0.95 -7.91 20.02
N THR A 342 0.86 -9.21 19.79
CA THR A 342 1.09 -9.86 18.48
C THR A 342 0.17 -9.39 17.35
N ASN A 343 -0.86 -8.58 17.63
CA ASN A 343 -1.74 -7.97 16.63
C ASN A 343 -1.50 -6.47 16.42
N SER A 344 -0.53 -5.85 17.10
CA SER A 344 -0.26 -4.42 16.91
C SER A 344 0.80 -4.21 15.83
N VAL A 345 0.38 -3.69 14.71
CA VAL A 345 1.25 -3.13 13.67
C VAL A 345 1.90 -1.86 14.25
N PRO A 346 3.20 -1.60 14.05
CA PRO A 346 3.87 -0.42 14.60
C PRO A 346 3.33 0.90 14.04
N PHE A 347 2.63 0.87 12.92
CA PHE A 347 1.95 2.01 12.30
C PHE A 347 0.67 1.56 11.61
N THR A 348 -0.35 2.41 11.59
CA THR A 348 -1.64 2.19 10.91
C THR A 348 -1.77 3.00 9.63
N ALA A 349 -0.89 3.99 9.44
CA ALA A 349 -0.87 4.87 8.28
C ALA A 349 0.40 4.71 7.46
N MET A 350 0.24 4.64 6.14
CA MET A 350 1.31 4.56 5.14
C MET A 350 1.32 5.83 4.30
N PHE A 351 2.50 6.33 3.98
CA PHE A 351 2.71 7.42 3.04
C PHE A 351 3.53 6.91 1.85
N ALA A 352 3.02 7.05 0.64
CA ALA A 352 3.72 6.68 -0.57
C ALA A 352 3.74 7.84 -1.57
N PHE A 353 4.88 8.07 -2.22
CA PHE A 353 5.02 9.10 -3.25
C PHE A 353 5.60 8.47 -4.52
N GLU A 354 4.80 8.49 -5.58
CA GLU A 354 5.19 7.98 -6.89
C GLU A 354 5.51 9.14 -7.83
N ASN A 355 6.74 9.18 -8.27
CA ASN A 355 7.20 10.09 -9.31
C ASN A 355 7.57 9.28 -10.56
N ILE A 356 6.59 8.56 -11.10
CA ILE A 356 6.76 7.74 -12.30
C ILE A 356 6.26 8.56 -13.48
N SER A 357 7.18 9.00 -14.33
CA SER A 357 6.83 9.65 -15.59
C SER A 357 6.21 8.63 -16.54
N ALA A 358 4.94 8.81 -16.90
CA ALA A 358 4.21 7.97 -17.86
C ALA A 358 4.78 8.06 -19.29
N THR A 359 5.83 8.85 -19.53
CA THR A 359 6.36 9.17 -20.85
C THR A 359 7.43 8.19 -21.38
N GLU A 360 7.78 7.15 -20.63
CA GLU A 360 8.92 6.29 -21.00
C GLU A 360 8.58 5.11 -21.91
N PHE A 361 7.31 4.89 -22.27
CA PHE A 361 6.92 3.79 -23.15
C PHE A 361 5.96 4.23 -24.24
N ALA A 362 6.20 3.75 -25.46
CA ALA A 362 5.35 4.02 -26.61
C ALA A 362 5.11 2.72 -27.39
N PHE A 363 3.87 2.46 -27.76
CA PHE A 363 3.47 1.29 -28.54
C PHE A 363 3.16 1.74 -29.97
N THR A 364 3.79 1.10 -30.94
CA THR A 364 3.57 1.38 -32.38
C THR A 364 2.10 1.22 -32.73
N ASP A 365 1.56 2.17 -33.50
CA ASP A 365 0.17 2.24 -33.95
C ASP A 365 -0.89 2.43 -32.83
N LEU A 366 -0.47 2.68 -31.58
CA LEU A 366 -1.35 2.85 -30.45
C LEU A 366 -1.10 4.17 -29.72
N GLN A 367 -2.19 4.82 -29.36
CA GLN A 367 -2.22 5.84 -28.33
C GLN A 367 -2.52 5.16 -26.99
N ILE A 368 -1.63 5.33 -26.02
CA ILE A 368 -1.72 4.69 -24.72
C ILE A 368 -2.09 5.71 -23.66
N GLU A 369 -3.06 5.36 -22.83
CA GLU A 369 -3.45 6.13 -21.64
C GLU A 369 -3.51 5.16 -20.45
N PRO A 370 -2.92 5.48 -19.29
CA PRO A 370 -3.15 4.71 -18.07
C PRO A 370 -4.63 4.70 -17.69
N VAL A 371 -5.11 3.60 -17.13
CA VAL A 371 -6.42 3.48 -16.53
C VAL A 371 -6.22 3.26 -15.04
N ASP A 372 -6.86 4.08 -14.21
CA ASP A 372 -6.80 3.90 -12.77
C ASP A 372 -7.47 2.57 -12.39
N VAL A 373 -6.72 1.70 -11.75
CA VAL A 373 -7.19 0.45 -11.16
C VAL A 373 -6.72 0.41 -9.72
N TYR A 374 -7.63 0.10 -8.82
CA TYR A 374 -7.34 0.12 -7.39
C TYR A 374 -7.29 -1.31 -6.83
N PRO A 375 -6.51 -1.54 -5.76
CA PRO A 375 -6.51 -2.83 -5.08
C PRO A 375 -7.89 -3.12 -4.50
N ALA A 376 -8.30 -4.39 -4.53
CA ALA A 376 -9.59 -4.80 -3.97
C ALA A 376 -9.59 -4.73 -2.43
N GLN A 377 -8.44 -4.91 -1.81
CA GLN A 377 -8.26 -4.86 -0.35
C GLN A 377 -7.17 -3.85 0.03
N ALA A 378 -7.38 -3.13 1.13
CA ALA A 378 -6.42 -2.19 1.67
C ALA A 378 -5.43 -2.88 2.62
N LYS A 379 -4.13 -2.62 2.43
CA LYS A 379 -3.05 -3.18 3.27
C LYS A 379 -3.02 -2.58 4.68
N PHE A 380 -3.31 -1.29 4.78
CA PHE A 380 -3.26 -0.51 6.01
C PHE A 380 -4.60 0.16 6.28
N ASP A 381 -4.81 0.62 7.50
CA ASP A 381 -6.05 1.35 7.83
C ASP A 381 -6.21 2.59 6.95
N LEU A 382 -5.10 3.30 6.68
CA LEU A 382 -5.03 4.45 5.78
C LEU A 382 -3.69 4.48 5.03
N THR A 383 -3.73 4.62 3.72
CA THR A 383 -2.56 4.95 2.88
C THR A 383 -2.81 6.27 2.18
N LEU A 384 -1.88 7.20 2.27
CA LEU A 384 -1.82 8.36 1.39
C LEU A 384 -0.84 8.06 0.27
N LEU A 385 -1.37 7.84 -0.93
CA LEU A 385 -0.59 7.70 -2.16
C LEU A 385 -0.62 9.02 -2.92
N LEU A 386 0.54 9.57 -3.18
CA LEU A 386 0.73 10.78 -3.98
C LEU A 386 1.40 10.43 -5.30
N LYS A 387 0.81 10.86 -6.39
CA LYS A 387 1.34 10.64 -7.74
C LYS A 387 1.52 11.97 -8.44
N GLN A 388 2.74 12.24 -8.86
CA GLN A 388 3.05 13.39 -9.70
C GLN A 388 3.01 12.97 -11.17
N ASP A 389 2.19 13.66 -11.96
CA ASP A 389 2.12 13.49 -13.41
C ASP A 389 2.32 14.87 -14.08
N GLY A 390 3.54 15.10 -14.55
CA GLY A 390 3.93 16.40 -15.11
C GLY A 390 3.76 17.54 -14.09
N GLU A 391 2.83 18.45 -14.40
CA GLU A 391 2.53 19.64 -13.58
C GLU A 391 1.35 19.42 -12.60
N ALA A 392 0.81 18.21 -12.52
CA ALA A 392 -0.29 17.88 -11.61
C ALA A 392 0.17 16.94 -10.51
N LEU A 393 -0.44 17.07 -9.33
CA LEU A 393 -0.27 16.16 -8.21
C LEU A 393 -1.63 15.57 -7.85
N THR A 394 -1.73 14.24 -7.83
CA THR A 394 -2.92 13.54 -7.37
C THR A 394 -2.64 12.90 -6.02
N ALA A 395 -3.47 13.22 -5.03
CA ALA A 395 -3.48 12.57 -3.73
C ALA A 395 -4.62 11.55 -3.69
N THR A 396 -4.32 10.33 -3.28
CA THR A 396 -5.28 9.25 -3.15
C THR A 396 -5.21 8.70 -1.73
N PHE A 397 -6.33 8.70 -1.01
CA PHE A 397 -6.50 7.89 0.17
C PHE A 397 -7.01 6.51 -0.24
N GLU A 398 -6.24 5.48 0.11
CA GLU A 398 -6.66 4.08 0.16
C GLU A 398 -6.92 3.74 1.62
N PHE A 399 -8.09 3.19 1.94
CA PHE A 399 -8.46 2.94 3.33
C PHE A 399 -9.34 1.70 3.49
N ARG A 400 -9.31 1.09 4.68
CA ARG A 400 -10.20 -0.02 5.03
C ARG A 400 -11.61 0.50 5.26
N ARG A 401 -12.55 0.11 4.40
CA ARG A 401 -13.96 0.54 4.46
C ARG A 401 -14.67 0.11 5.75
N GLU A 402 -14.23 -0.97 6.35
CA GLU A 402 -14.73 -1.45 7.65
C GLU A 402 -14.32 -0.53 8.83
N ARG A 403 -13.29 0.32 8.64
CA ARG A 403 -12.78 1.24 9.66
C ARG A 403 -13.06 2.70 9.37
N ILE A 404 -13.09 3.09 8.11
CA ILE A 404 -13.20 4.49 7.69
C ILE A 404 -14.30 4.59 6.64
N LEU A 405 -15.33 5.39 6.93
CA LEU A 405 -16.40 5.67 5.97
C LEU A 405 -15.90 6.56 4.84
N PRO A 406 -16.37 6.39 3.59
CA PRO A 406 -15.94 7.19 2.45
C PRO A 406 -16.14 8.71 2.62
N GLU A 407 -17.19 9.14 3.29
CA GLU A 407 -17.45 10.55 3.61
C GLU A 407 -16.47 11.10 4.64
N VAL A 408 -16.04 10.29 5.61
CA VAL A 408 -14.99 10.64 6.57
C VAL A 408 -13.65 10.79 5.87
N ALA A 409 -13.30 9.84 4.99
CA ALA A 409 -12.08 9.92 4.19
C ALA A 409 -12.05 11.18 3.29
N ARG A 410 -13.19 11.57 2.69
CA ARG A 410 -13.30 12.83 1.92
C ARG A 410 -13.08 14.07 2.80
N ALA A 411 -13.64 14.07 4.00
CA ALA A 411 -13.41 15.15 4.95
C ALA A 411 -11.93 15.23 5.36
N TRP A 412 -11.27 14.10 5.60
CA TRP A 412 -9.83 14.05 5.92
C TRP A 412 -8.98 14.52 4.74
N MET A 413 -9.33 14.18 3.50
CA MET A 413 -8.64 14.67 2.31
C MET A 413 -8.74 16.20 2.21
N THR A 414 -9.91 16.77 2.50
CA THR A 414 -10.11 18.23 2.56
C THR A 414 -9.27 18.85 3.69
N CYS A 415 -9.17 18.20 4.84
CA CYS A 415 -8.31 18.64 5.93
C CYS A 415 -6.82 18.62 5.52
N TYR A 416 -6.38 17.57 4.85
CA TYR A 416 -5.02 17.46 4.32
C TYR A 416 -4.69 18.62 3.38
N GLN A 417 -5.57 18.90 2.42
CA GLN A 417 -5.40 20.05 1.53
C GLN A 417 -5.26 21.37 2.29
N ARG A 418 -6.13 21.64 3.26
CA ARG A 418 -6.10 22.86 4.08
C ARG A 418 -4.82 22.97 4.90
N LEU A 419 -4.30 21.86 5.42
CA LEU A 419 -3.03 21.83 6.13
C LEU A 419 -1.88 22.17 5.19
N LEU A 420 -1.81 21.61 4.00
CA LEU A 420 -0.80 21.95 2.99
C LEU A 420 -0.91 23.41 2.55
N GLU A 421 -2.11 23.94 2.37
CA GLU A 421 -2.32 25.38 2.07
C GLU A 421 -1.80 26.27 3.20
N ALA A 422 -2.07 25.91 4.46
CA ALA A 422 -1.58 26.63 5.62
C ALA A 422 -0.05 26.53 5.76
N GLU A 423 0.54 25.37 5.43
CA GLU A 423 1.98 25.13 5.41
C GLU A 423 2.70 26.10 4.46
N VAL A 424 2.13 26.31 3.28
CA VAL A 424 2.69 27.23 2.26
C VAL A 424 2.44 28.70 2.60
N LEU A 425 1.21 29.04 3.01
CA LEU A 425 0.78 30.44 3.16
C LEU A 425 1.14 31.05 4.53
N THR A 426 1.14 30.23 5.57
CA THR A 426 1.33 30.66 6.97
C THR A 426 2.22 29.69 7.76
N PRO A 427 3.45 29.41 7.30
CA PRO A 427 4.31 28.34 7.85
C PRO A 427 4.70 28.55 9.33
N GLY A 428 4.69 29.77 9.81
CA GLY A 428 4.92 30.11 11.21
C GLY A 428 3.70 29.98 12.11
N GLN A 429 2.52 29.62 11.56
CA GLN A 429 1.32 29.36 12.37
C GLN A 429 1.43 28.01 13.05
N ALA A 430 0.99 27.94 14.33
CA ALA A 430 0.87 26.65 15.00
C ALA A 430 -0.14 25.74 14.25
N ILE A 431 0.24 24.47 14.07
CA ILE A 431 -0.55 23.46 13.34
C ILE A 431 -1.95 23.31 13.93
N ASP A 432 -2.07 23.35 15.27
CA ASP A 432 -3.35 23.25 15.97
C ASP A 432 -4.27 24.45 15.75
N ARG A 433 -3.75 25.59 15.29
CA ARG A 433 -4.54 26.79 15.00
C ARG A 433 -5.09 26.83 13.58
N VAL A 434 -4.72 25.89 12.72
CA VAL A 434 -5.30 25.78 11.37
C VAL A 434 -6.77 25.37 11.49
N LYS A 435 -7.66 26.15 10.90
CA LYS A 435 -9.09 25.91 10.95
C LYS A 435 -9.49 24.77 10.00
N LEU A 436 -9.81 23.61 10.57
CA LEU A 436 -10.29 22.44 9.85
C LEU A 436 -11.79 22.20 10.05
N ALA A 437 -12.44 22.94 10.95
CA ALA A 437 -13.77 22.66 11.52
C ALA A 437 -14.87 22.44 10.47
N ASP A 438 -14.86 23.18 9.34
CA ASP A 438 -15.91 23.03 8.31
C ASP A 438 -15.80 21.68 7.56
N ALA A 439 -14.63 21.00 7.64
CA ALA A 439 -14.39 19.73 7.01
C ALA A 439 -14.51 18.54 7.98
N LEU A 440 -14.32 18.78 9.28
CA LEU A 440 -14.45 17.77 10.34
C LEU A 440 -15.88 17.68 10.89
N ILE A 441 -16.79 18.56 10.44
CA ILE A 441 -18.14 18.60 10.93
C ILE A 441 -18.91 17.35 10.49
N THR A 442 -19.20 16.58 11.48
CA THR A 442 -20.15 15.50 11.62
C THR A 442 -19.78 14.24 10.83
N PRO A 443 -19.37 13.16 11.51
CA PRO A 443 -19.73 11.87 10.98
C PRO A 443 -21.24 11.99 10.68
N PRO A 444 -21.72 11.60 9.50
CA PRO A 444 -23.16 11.48 9.30
C PRO A 444 -23.63 10.67 10.50
N ALA A 445 -24.63 11.17 11.20
CA ALA A 445 -25.27 10.37 12.21
C ALA A 445 -25.51 9.04 11.52
N SER A 446 -24.78 8.01 11.93
CA SER A 446 -25.09 6.65 11.50
C SER A 446 -26.60 6.59 11.54
N PRO A 447 -27.29 6.02 10.55
CA PRO A 447 -28.70 5.75 10.65
C PRO A 447 -28.91 4.61 11.66
N THR A 448 -28.14 4.59 12.72
CA THR A 448 -28.51 3.91 13.93
C THR A 448 -29.82 4.54 14.31
N LYS A 449 -30.90 3.75 14.21
CA LYS A 449 -32.12 3.99 14.99
C LYS A 449 -31.64 4.69 16.23
N ALA A 450 -32.10 5.94 16.46
CA ALA A 450 -31.75 6.70 17.64
C ALA A 450 -32.10 5.83 18.86
N THR A 451 -31.20 4.99 19.25
CA THR A 451 -31.26 4.23 20.50
C THR A 451 -30.98 5.29 21.53
N ASP A 452 -31.98 5.59 22.35
CA ASP A 452 -31.78 6.50 23.45
C ASP A 452 -30.64 6.02 24.35
N LEU A 453 -30.08 6.92 25.14
CA LEU A 453 -28.94 6.64 26.01
C LEU A 453 -29.19 5.44 26.94
N CYS A 454 -30.45 5.25 27.37
CA CYS A 454 -30.88 4.14 28.23
C CYS A 454 -30.74 2.80 27.52
N THR A 455 -31.20 2.70 26.27
CA THR A 455 -31.10 1.49 25.45
C THR A 455 -29.64 1.13 25.13
N GLN A 456 -28.77 2.14 24.90
CA GLN A 456 -27.33 1.90 24.73
C GLN A 456 -26.68 1.39 26.00
N PHE A 457 -27.03 1.99 27.16
CA PHE A 457 -26.55 1.54 28.48
C PHE A 457 -27.02 0.12 28.77
N GLU A 458 -28.30 -0.20 28.58
CA GLU A 458 -28.88 -1.54 28.80
C GLU A 458 -28.17 -2.59 27.92
N SER A 459 -27.88 -2.25 26.67
CA SER A 459 -27.12 -3.12 25.75
C SER A 459 -25.69 -3.35 26.24
N ALA A 460 -25.02 -2.30 26.72
CA ALA A 460 -23.69 -2.39 27.31
C ALA A 460 -23.69 -3.19 28.61
N ALA A 461 -24.69 -3.01 29.45
CA ALA A 461 -24.85 -3.73 30.71
C ALA A 461 -25.10 -5.23 30.49
N ALA A 462 -25.85 -5.58 29.47
CA ALA A 462 -26.06 -6.98 29.06
C ALA A 462 -24.76 -7.62 28.50
N ARG A 463 -23.99 -6.88 27.69
CA ARG A 463 -22.77 -7.37 27.05
C ARG A 463 -21.57 -7.47 27.99
N TYR A 464 -21.47 -6.57 28.96
CA TYR A 464 -20.32 -6.40 29.86
C TYR A 464 -20.69 -6.52 31.35
N ALA A 465 -21.68 -7.34 31.70
CA ALA A 465 -22.30 -7.44 33.00
C ALA A 465 -21.32 -7.44 34.18
N ASP A 466 -20.25 -8.19 34.10
CA ASP A 466 -19.26 -8.40 35.17
C ASP A 466 -18.10 -7.39 35.13
N ARG A 467 -18.03 -6.49 34.11
CA ARG A 467 -17.00 -5.45 34.08
C ARG A 467 -17.32 -4.30 35.00
N VAL A 468 -16.28 -3.67 35.53
CA VAL A 468 -16.41 -2.46 36.37
C VAL A 468 -16.92 -1.31 35.50
N ALA A 469 -18.07 -0.76 35.85
CA ALA A 469 -18.66 0.42 35.22
C ALA A 469 -18.27 1.71 35.94
N ILE A 470 -18.16 1.68 37.27
CA ILE A 470 -17.79 2.84 38.10
C ILE A 470 -16.77 2.38 39.13
N SER A 471 -15.73 3.21 39.34
CA SER A 471 -14.78 3.10 40.45
C SER A 471 -14.72 4.44 41.19
N TYR A 472 -15.02 4.44 42.48
CA TYR A 472 -15.01 5.63 43.30
C TYR A 472 -14.54 5.30 44.73
N GLU A 473 -13.55 5.98 45.24
CA GLU A 473 -12.97 5.82 46.60
C GLU A 473 -12.64 4.37 46.98
N GLY A 474 -12.27 3.52 46.01
CA GLY A 474 -11.95 2.10 46.23
C GLY A 474 -13.16 1.16 46.15
N GLU A 475 -14.35 1.66 46.00
CA GLU A 475 -15.55 0.88 45.70
C GLU A 475 -15.69 0.68 44.20
N LEU A 476 -16.02 -0.55 43.79
CA LEU A 476 -16.18 -0.97 42.37
C LEU A 476 -17.63 -1.37 42.14
N LEU A 477 -18.28 -0.76 41.17
CA LEU A 477 -19.62 -1.12 40.71
C LEU A 477 -19.56 -1.70 39.32
N THR A 478 -20.08 -2.91 39.15
CA THR A 478 -20.14 -3.54 37.80
C THR A 478 -21.30 -2.97 36.98
N TYR A 479 -21.29 -3.20 35.66
CA TYR A 479 -22.39 -2.83 34.79
C TYR A 479 -23.73 -3.44 35.23
N ALA A 480 -23.74 -4.73 35.58
CA ALA A 480 -24.96 -5.39 36.08
C ALA A 480 -25.46 -4.76 37.39
N ALA A 481 -24.57 -4.42 38.32
CA ALA A 481 -24.93 -3.79 39.56
C ALA A 481 -25.46 -2.35 39.38
N LEU A 482 -24.85 -1.60 38.47
CA LEU A 482 -25.29 -0.24 38.08
C LEU A 482 -26.67 -0.27 37.42
N ASP A 483 -26.92 -1.20 36.49
CA ASP A 483 -28.21 -1.38 35.85
C ASP A 483 -29.32 -1.73 36.87
N SER A 484 -29.03 -2.66 37.76
CA SER A 484 -29.96 -3.04 38.85
C SER A 484 -30.27 -1.86 39.77
N ALA A 485 -29.27 -1.04 40.12
CA ALA A 485 -29.45 0.14 40.94
C ALA A 485 -30.26 1.24 40.23
N ALA A 486 -30.01 1.46 38.95
CA ALA A 486 -30.75 2.42 38.11
C ALA A 486 -32.24 2.02 38.00
N ASN A 487 -32.49 0.74 37.74
CA ASN A 487 -33.84 0.20 37.66
C ASN A 487 -34.58 0.30 39.00
N ALA A 488 -33.92 -0.01 40.13
CA ALA A 488 -34.50 0.15 41.47
C ALA A 488 -34.83 1.61 41.81
N LEU A 489 -33.99 2.55 41.37
CA LEU A 489 -34.28 3.99 41.56
C LEU A 489 -35.46 4.44 40.68
N ALA A 490 -35.50 4.02 39.41
CA ALA A 490 -36.61 4.31 38.51
C ALA A 490 -37.96 3.82 39.05
N TRP A 491 -38.00 2.64 39.68
CA TRP A 491 -39.20 2.11 40.31
C TRP A 491 -39.66 2.93 41.53
N ARG A 492 -38.70 3.56 42.27
CA ARG A 492 -39.05 4.43 43.42
C ARG A 492 -39.53 5.80 43.02
N LEU A 493 -39.19 6.24 41.81
CA LEU A 493 -39.58 7.55 41.29
C LEU A 493 -40.91 7.52 40.51
N ARG A 494 -41.42 6.34 40.19
CA ARG A 494 -42.78 6.09 39.64
C ARG A 494 -43.81 6.01 40.74
#